data_e29b18a335f1276ba4a5657f863892cb
#
_entry.id   e29b18a335f1276ba4a5657f863892cb
#
_cell.length_a   1.000
_cell.length_b   1.000
_cell.length_c   1.000
_cell.angle_alpha   90.00
_cell.angle_beta   90.00
_cell.angle_gamma   90.00
#
_symmetry.space_group_name_H-M   'P 1'
#
loop_
_entity.id
_entity.type
_entity.pdbx_description
1 polymer ?
#
loop_
_entity_poly.entity_id
_entity_poly.type
_entity_poly.pdbx_seq_one_letter_code
_entity_poly.pdbx_strand_id
1 'polypeptide(L)'
;KHQIMKKSMKMMLLLAMMLVAHAAKAQVVFSTFKLKPTILYTSKALHVSFTCDGEKKVKYVKVEWCAVNEVGDVSVGMTPNLQLRKVSATGPFDTNKKYKRVANAAFIGVEKVHAMPVSICIEYMDGTDWEMDVTKDNYQQFFPNLKWIDFTVPGE
;
A
#
# COMPACT_ATOMS: atom_id res chain seq x y z
N LYS A 1 -36.52 -35.31 8.52
CA LYS A 1 -35.59 -35.11 7.38
C LYS A 1 -35.30 -33.62 7.10
N HIS A 2 -36.27 -32.72 7.19
CA HIS A 2 -36.13 -31.28 6.85
C HIS A 2 -35.26 -30.49 7.83
N GLN A 3 -35.20 -30.86 9.11
CA GLN A 3 -34.38 -30.17 10.12
C GLN A 3 -32.86 -30.46 9.99
N ILE A 4 -32.50 -31.66 9.52
CA ILE A 4 -31.11 -32.08 9.36
C ILE A 4 -30.47 -31.31 8.17
N MET A 5 -31.24 -31.14 7.07
CA MET A 5 -30.78 -30.38 5.89
C MET A 5 -30.52 -28.89 6.21
N LYS A 6 -31.39 -28.25 7.03
CA LYS A 6 -31.20 -26.85 7.44
C LYS A 6 -29.95 -26.64 8.33
N LYS A 7 -29.64 -27.62 9.21
CA LYS A 7 -28.40 -27.57 10.03
C LYS A 7 -27.13 -27.73 9.20
N SER A 8 -27.15 -28.67 8.23
CA SER A 8 -26.03 -28.91 7.32
C SER A 8 -25.75 -27.69 6.44
N MET A 9 -26.78 -27.02 5.91
CA MET A 9 -26.66 -25.84 5.08
C MET A 9 -26.11 -24.63 5.86
N LYS A 10 -26.53 -24.44 7.13
CA LYS A 10 -25.96 -23.38 7.99
C LYS A 10 -24.50 -23.63 8.35
N MET A 11 -24.12 -24.89 8.55
CA MET A 11 -22.73 -25.25 8.86
C MET A 11 -21.82 -25.08 7.65
N MET A 12 -22.31 -25.38 6.44
CA MET A 12 -21.60 -25.15 5.19
C MET A 12 -21.40 -23.65 4.90
N LEU A 13 -22.39 -22.82 5.21
CA LEU A 13 -22.32 -21.36 5.06
C LEU A 13 -21.33 -20.75 6.06
N LEU A 14 -21.30 -21.24 7.31
CA LEU A 14 -20.32 -20.84 8.33
C LEU A 14 -18.89 -21.24 7.94
N LEU A 15 -18.70 -22.44 7.37
CA LEU A 15 -17.40 -22.91 6.90
C LEU A 15 -16.91 -22.09 5.71
N ALA A 16 -17.81 -21.73 4.78
CA ALA A 16 -17.50 -20.85 3.64
C ALA A 16 -17.14 -19.44 4.10
N MET A 17 -17.83 -18.87 5.10
CA MET A 17 -17.46 -17.57 5.68
C MET A 17 -16.12 -17.61 6.42
N MET A 18 -15.77 -18.71 7.11
CA MET A 18 -14.46 -18.85 7.74
C MET A 18 -13.32 -18.97 6.71
N LEU A 19 -13.55 -19.63 5.59
CA LEU A 19 -12.57 -19.73 4.48
C LEU A 19 -12.30 -18.37 3.81
N VAL A 20 -13.32 -17.53 3.66
CA VAL A 20 -13.19 -16.18 3.11
C VAL A 20 -12.46 -15.24 4.09
N ALA A 21 -12.66 -15.40 5.40
CA ALA A 21 -11.98 -14.59 6.41
C ALA A 21 -10.45 -14.83 6.48
N HIS A 22 -9.95 -15.98 6.03
CA HIS A 22 -8.50 -16.25 5.95
C HIS A 22 -7.81 -15.66 4.73
N ALA A 23 -8.57 -15.22 3.72
CA ALA A 23 -8.02 -14.63 2.48
C ALA A 23 -7.65 -13.14 2.61
N ALA A 24 -7.95 -12.48 3.72
CA ALA A 24 -7.86 -11.03 3.87
C ALA A 24 -6.66 -10.55 4.69
N LYS A 25 -5.66 -11.40 4.96
CA LYS A 25 -4.46 -10.93 5.63
C LYS A 25 -3.56 -10.18 4.64
N ALA A 26 -3.26 -8.91 4.93
CA ALA A 26 -2.33 -8.13 4.14
C ALA A 26 -0.97 -8.85 4.06
N GLN A 27 -0.52 -9.17 2.85
CA GLN A 27 0.74 -9.89 2.65
C GLN A 27 1.96 -8.97 2.76
N VAL A 28 1.76 -7.66 2.70
CA VAL A 28 2.78 -6.63 2.91
C VAL A 28 2.21 -5.53 3.80
N VAL A 29 2.94 -5.17 4.84
CA VAL A 29 2.57 -4.10 5.77
C VAL A 29 3.65 -3.04 5.77
N PHE A 30 3.27 -1.81 5.48
CA PHE A 30 4.15 -0.65 5.42
C PHE A 30 4.18 0.06 6.79
N SER A 31 5.22 -0.16 7.55
CA SER A 31 5.43 0.49 8.86
C SER A 31 5.86 1.95 8.74
N THR A 32 6.37 2.35 7.58
CA THR A 32 6.71 3.75 7.24
C THR A 32 6.37 4.00 5.78
N PHE A 33 5.63 5.06 5.52
CA PHE A 33 5.35 5.57 4.19
C PHE A 33 5.21 7.09 4.28
N LYS A 34 6.33 7.83 4.15
CA LYS A 34 6.32 9.27 4.36
C LYS A 34 7.42 10.00 3.63
N LEU A 35 7.13 11.22 3.24
CA LEU A 35 8.09 12.18 2.72
C LEU A 35 8.93 12.77 3.85
N LYS A 36 10.25 12.83 3.65
CA LYS A 36 11.19 13.50 4.55
C LYS A 36 12.08 14.46 3.77
N PRO A 37 12.50 15.58 4.36
CA PRO A 37 13.51 16.44 3.76
C PRO A 37 14.79 15.65 3.47
N THR A 38 15.45 15.96 2.36
CA THR A 38 16.82 15.50 2.08
C THR A 38 17.83 16.35 2.86
N ILE A 39 19.10 15.93 2.84
CA ILE A 39 20.19 16.63 3.55
C ILE A 39 20.32 18.09 3.13
N LEU A 40 19.99 18.40 1.88
CA LEU A 40 20.06 19.77 1.36
C LEU A 40 18.81 20.62 1.63
N TYR A 41 17.80 20.08 2.34
CA TYR A 41 16.52 20.75 2.65
C TYR A 41 15.72 21.29 1.45
N THR A 42 16.26 21.14 0.24
CA THR A 42 15.65 21.65 -1.00
C THR A 42 14.75 20.66 -1.69
N SER A 43 14.83 19.39 -1.29
CA SER A 43 14.01 18.32 -1.85
C SER A 43 13.52 17.38 -0.77
N LYS A 44 12.55 16.55 -1.12
CA LYS A 44 12.01 15.50 -0.22
C LYS A 44 12.25 14.14 -0.84
N ALA A 45 12.47 13.15 -0.01
CA ALA A 45 12.55 11.74 -0.39
C ALA A 45 11.42 10.95 0.26
N LEU A 46 10.87 9.99 -0.47
CA LEU A 46 9.91 9.04 0.06
C LEU A 46 10.66 7.93 0.81
N HIS A 47 10.41 7.84 2.11
CA HIS A 47 10.91 6.79 2.97
C HIS A 47 9.83 5.71 3.13
N VAL A 48 10.15 4.51 2.70
CA VAL A 48 9.28 3.34 2.79
C VAL A 48 9.96 2.30 3.65
N SER A 49 9.23 1.74 4.63
CA SER A 49 9.65 0.55 5.36
C SER A 49 8.49 -0.43 5.40
N PHE A 50 8.74 -1.68 5.07
CA PHE A 50 7.69 -2.70 5.01
C PHE A 50 8.19 -4.06 5.48
N THR A 51 7.26 -4.92 5.84
CA THR A 51 7.44 -6.36 6.11
C THR A 51 6.56 -7.16 5.16
N CYS A 52 7.06 -8.31 4.73
CA CYS A 52 6.29 -9.31 3.99
C CYS A 52 5.86 -10.40 4.96
N ASP A 53 4.59 -10.78 4.99
CA ASP A 53 3.97 -11.64 6.03
C ASP A 53 3.16 -12.80 5.43
N GLY A 54 3.31 -13.06 4.14
CA GLY A 54 2.66 -14.16 3.43
C GLY A 54 3.52 -15.41 3.35
N GLU A 55 2.90 -16.51 2.92
CA GLU A 55 3.61 -17.77 2.64
C GLU A 55 4.43 -17.73 1.35
N LYS A 56 4.01 -16.92 0.37
CA LYS A 56 4.67 -16.78 -0.92
C LYS A 56 5.86 -15.81 -0.81
N LYS A 57 6.97 -16.21 -1.40
CA LYS A 57 8.16 -15.35 -1.48
C LYS A 57 7.92 -14.19 -2.46
N VAL A 58 8.06 -12.97 -1.97
CA VAL A 58 7.80 -11.75 -2.74
C VAL A 58 9.03 -11.38 -3.56
N LYS A 59 8.83 -11.10 -4.85
CA LYS A 59 9.85 -10.69 -5.81
C LYS A 59 9.93 -9.17 -5.94
N TYR A 60 8.78 -8.53 -6.16
CA TYR A 60 8.68 -7.06 -6.24
C TYR A 60 7.55 -6.56 -5.36
N VAL A 61 7.79 -5.40 -4.73
CA VAL A 61 6.75 -4.58 -4.09
C VAL A 61 6.73 -3.25 -4.82
N LYS A 62 5.58 -2.88 -5.38
CA LYS A 62 5.36 -1.63 -6.10
C LYS A 62 4.22 -0.87 -5.44
N VAL A 63 4.37 0.43 -5.25
CA VAL A 63 3.31 1.30 -4.74
C VAL A 63 3.20 2.50 -5.66
N GLU A 64 1.99 2.75 -6.16
CA GLU A 64 1.64 4.03 -6.78
C GLU A 64 1.16 4.99 -5.69
N TRP A 65 1.53 6.25 -5.80
CA TRP A 65 1.25 7.24 -4.78
C TRP A 65 1.23 8.66 -5.33
N CYS A 66 0.52 9.53 -4.61
CA CYS A 66 0.49 10.97 -4.85
C CYS A 66 1.12 11.72 -3.68
N ALA A 67 1.64 12.92 -3.96
CA ALA A 67 1.94 13.88 -2.91
C ALA A 67 0.71 14.79 -2.73
N VAL A 68 0.20 14.88 -1.52
CA VAL A 68 -1.04 15.60 -1.20
C VAL A 68 -0.76 16.60 -0.09
N ASN A 69 -1.25 17.83 -0.24
CA ASN A 69 -1.14 18.85 0.81
C ASN A 69 -2.19 18.63 1.93
N GLU A 70 -2.19 19.49 2.95
CA GLU A 70 -3.06 19.31 4.13
C GLU A 70 -4.56 19.50 3.82
N VAL A 71 -4.92 20.07 2.66
CA VAL A 71 -6.31 20.31 2.24
C VAL A 71 -6.80 19.35 1.16
N GLY A 72 -5.95 18.40 0.72
CA GLY A 72 -6.33 17.36 -0.22
C GLY A 72 -5.92 17.62 -1.68
N ASP A 73 -5.24 18.74 -1.98
CA ASP A 73 -4.78 18.99 -3.34
C ASP A 73 -3.55 18.17 -3.67
N VAL A 74 -3.52 17.58 -4.86
CA VAL A 74 -2.38 16.81 -5.36
C VAL A 74 -1.30 17.74 -5.88
N SER A 75 -0.10 17.62 -5.32
CA SER A 75 1.08 18.40 -5.71
C SER A 75 1.85 17.71 -6.83
N VAL A 76 2.17 18.44 -7.88
CA VAL A 76 2.95 17.92 -9.04
C VAL A 76 4.47 17.94 -8.78
N GLY A 77 4.94 18.68 -7.77
CA GLY A 77 6.37 18.85 -7.51
C GLY A 77 7.08 19.58 -8.64
N MET A 78 8.35 19.20 -8.92
CA MET A 78 9.16 19.81 -9.98
C MET A 78 8.89 19.25 -11.38
N THR A 79 8.23 18.14 -11.49
CA THR A 79 7.96 17.51 -12.78
C THR A 79 6.52 17.83 -13.18
N PRO A 80 6.30 18.75 -14.13
CA PRO A 80 4.98 19.05 -14.64
C PRO A 80 4.30 17.75 -15.11
N ASN A 81 3.01 17.59 -14.81
CA ASN A 81 2.18 16.44 -15.19
C ASN A 81 2.51 15.09 -14.49
N LEU A 82 3.46 15.05 -13.55
CA LEU A 82 3.73 13.82 -12.78
C LEU A 82 3.00 13.88 -11.42
N GLN A 83 1.69 13.72 -11.46
CA GLN A 83 0.85 13.67 -10.24
C GLN A 83 0.91 12.29 -9.58
N LEU A 84 0.84 11.23 -10.38
CA LEU A 84 0.95 9.85 -9.93
C LEU A 84 2.40 9.36 -10.05
N ARG A 85 2.93 8.82 -8.98
CA ARG A 85 4.33 8.39 -8.85
C ARG A 85 4.40 6.93 -8.46
N LYS A 86 5.52 6.26 -8.79
CA LYS A 86 5.77 4.86 -8.45
C LYS A 86 7.02 4.73 -7.59
N VAL A 87 6.94 3.90 -6.58
CA VAL A 87 8.11 3.41 -5.84
C VAL A 87 8.11 1.89 -5.92
N SER A 88 9.29 1.32 -6.18
CA SER A 88 9.46 -0.13 -6.26
C SER A 88 10.62 -0.60 -5.42
N ALA A 89 10.49 -1.79 -4.86
CA ALA A 89 11.54 -2.51 -4.19
C ALA A 89 11.70 -3.89 -4.83
N THR A 90 12.95 -4.29 -5.07
CA THR A 90 13.31 -5.57 -5.69
C THR A 90 13.84 -6.51 -4.63
N GLY A 91 13.21 -7.69 -4.52
CA GLY A 91 13.60 -8.77 -3.61
C GLY A 91 14.67 -9.71 -4.18
N PRO A 92 14.69 -10.95 -3.74
CA PRO A 92 13.65 -11.63 -2.98
C PRO A 92 13.52 -11.16 -1.52
N PHE A 93 12.28 -11.03 -1.04
CA PHE A 93 11.99 -10.63 0.33
C PHE A 93 11.58 -11.84 1.18
N ASP A 94 12.25 -12.01 2.31
CA ASP A 94 11.94 -13.05 3.28
C ASP A 94 10.78 -12.61 4.18
N THR A 95 10.01 -13.59 4.65
CA THR A 95 8.89 -13.37 5.58
C THR A 95 9.40 -12.81 6.92
N ASN A 96 8.63 -11.90 7.49
CA ASN A 96 8.88 -11.27 8.80
C ASN A 96 10.16 -10.43 8.91
N LYS A 97 10.88 -10.19 7.82
CA LYS A 97 12.00 -9.24 7.81
C LYS A 97 11.53 -7.85 7.41
N LYS A 98 12.11 -6.84 8.04
CA LYS A 98 11.86 -5.43 7.73
C LYS A 98 12.81 -4.94 6.65
N TYR A 99 12.25 -4.39 5.59
CA TYR A 99 12.97 -3.80 4.47
C TYR A 99 12.76 -2.29 4.45
N LYS A 100 13.75 -1.57 3.92
CA LYS A 100 13.72 -0.11 3.78
C LYS A 100 14.04 0.28 2.35
N ARG A 101 13.32 1.26 1.83
CA ARG A 101 13.57 1.90 0.54
C ARG A 101 13.47 3.41 0.70
N VAL A 102 14.40 4.12 0.06
CA VAL A 102 14.36 5.58 -0.07
C VAL A 102 14.32 5.90 -1.55
N ALA A 103 13.34 6.67 -1.98
CA ALA A 103 13.19 7.11 -3.36
C ALA A 103 13.17 8.63 -3.40
N ASN A 104 13.94 9.23 -4.30
CA ASN A 104 13.90 10.66 -4.52
C ASN A 104 12.52 11.05 -5.06
N ALA A 105 11.88 12.01 -4.43
CA ALA A 105 10.55 12.42 -4.78
C ALA A 105 10.48 13.72 -5.56
N ALA A 106 11.64 14.36 -5.81
CA ALA A 106 11.79 15.58 -6.61
C ALA A 106 10.79 16.71 -6.24
N PHE A 107 10.47 16.86 -4.95
CA PHE A 107 9.71 17.99 -4.44
C PHE A 107 10.69 19.03 -3.92
N ILE A 108 10.67 20.20 -4.53
CA ILE A 108 11.38 21.39 -4.03
C ILE A 108 10.33 22.30 -3.39
N GLY A 109 10.68 22.86 -2.24
CA GLY A 109 9.90 23.89 -1.59
C GLY A 109 9.44 23.54 -0.18
N VAL A 110 8.85 24.55 0.44
CA VAL A 110 8.44 24.60 1.84
C VAL A 110 7.07 23.93 2.08
N GLU A 111 6.39 23.54 0.99
CA GLU A 111 5.03 23.01 1.06
C GLU A 111 4.98 21.73 1.91
N LYS A 112 4.07 21.71 2.85
CA LYS A 112 3.77 20.50 3.64
C LYS A 112 2.97 19.54 2.78
N VAL A 113 3.65 18.55 2.21
CA VAL A 113 3.01 17.49 1.44
C VAL A 113 3.23 16.15 2.12
N HIS A 114 2.23 15.28 1.98
CA HIS A 114 2.18 13.94 2.51
C HIS A 114 2.12 12.93 1.36
N ALA A 115 2.78 11.78 1.52
CA ALA A 115 2.65 10.71 0.55
C ALA A 115 1.35 9.94 0.83
N MET A 116 0.44 9.90 -0.15
CA MET A 116 -0.79 9.11 -0.12
C MET A 116 -0.67 7.95 -1.10
N PRO A 117 -0.77 6.70 -0.64
CA PRO A 117 -0.77 5.53 -1.52
C PRO A 117 -2.07 5.48 -2.33
N VAL A 118 -1.97 5.05 -3.58
CA VAL A 118 -3.10 4.88 -4.52
C VAL A 118 -3.32 3.41 -4.82
N SER A 119 -2.26 2.67 -5.14
CA SER A 119 -2.35 1.23 -5.37
C SER A 119 -1.10 0.51 -4.86
N ILE A 120 -1.26 -0.79 -4.57
CA ILE A 120 -0.18 -1.71 -4.22
C ILE A 120 -0.21 -2.85 -5.22
N CYS A 121 0.94 -3.17 -5.81
CA CYS A 121 1.12 -4.36 -6.63
C CYS A 121 2.28 -5.18 -6.06
N ILE A 122 2.04 -6.48 -5.86
CA ILE A 122 3.02 -7.45 -5.36
C ILE A 122 3.20 -8.53 -6.42
N GLU A 123 4.42 -8.74 -6.85
CA GLU A 123 4.80 -9.85 -7.72
C GLU A 123 5.56 -10.90 -6.92
N TYR A 124 5.16 -12.14 -7.04
CA TYR A 124 5.77 -13.29 -6.33
C TYR A 124 6.83 -13.98 -7.18
N MET A 125 7.70 -14.77 -6.52
CA MET A 125 8.74 -15.54 -7.19
C MET A 125 8.17 -16.64 -8.11
N ASP A 126 6.93 -17.07 -7.90
CA ASP A 126 6.22 -18.04 -8.74
C ASP A 126 5.61 -17.43 -10.02
N GLY A 127 5.79 -16.11 -10.23
CA GLY A 127 5.27 -15.38 -11.38
C GLY A 127 3.81 -14.93 -11.25
N THR A 128 3.15 -15.24 -10.13
CA THR A 128 1.82 -14.67 -9.84
C THR A 128 1.95 -13.27 -9.29
N ASP A 129 0.91 -12.47 -9.41
CA ASP A 129 0.81 -11.11 -8.87
C ASP A 129 -0.46 -10.92 -8.06
N TRP A 130 -0.47 -9.85 -7.29
CA TRP A 130 -1.60 -9.36 -6.52
C TRP A 130 -1.59 -7.84 -6.55
N GLU A 131 -2.73 -7.25 -6.82
CA GLU A 131 -2.90 -5.81 -6.89
C GLU A 131 -4.15 -5.37 -6.12
N MET A 132 -4.09 -4.19 -5.51
CA MET A 132 -5.20 -3.60 -4.79
C MET A 132 -5.12 -2.08 -4.81
N ASP A 133 -6.25 -1.43 -5.07
CA ASP A 133 -6.43 -0.01 -4.87
C ASP A 133 -6.51 0.30 -3.38
N VAL A 134 -5.76 1.34 -2.98
CA VAL A 134 -5.75 1.80 -1.59
C VAL A 134 -6.77 2.91 -1.42
N THR A 135 -7.74 2.66 -0.56
CA THR A 135 -8.85 3.56 -0.28
C THR A 135 -8.88 3.95 1.20
N LYS A 136 -9.71 4.93 1.55
CA LYS A 136 -9.95 5.33 2.94
C LYS A 136 -10.42 4.17 3.83
N ASP A 137 -11.13 3.19 3.25
CA ASP A 137 -11.70 2.08 4.01
C ASP A 137 -10.72 0.94 4.27
N ASN A 138 -9.68 0.79 3.43
CA ASN A 138 -8.75 -0.34 3.52
C ASN A 138 -7.29 0.04 3.86
N TYR A 139 -6.91 1.32 3.79
CA TYR A 139 -5.50 1.73 3.93
C TYR A 139 -4.84 1.26 5.23
N GLN A 140 -5.57 1.21 6.34
CA GLN A 140 -5.02 0.84 7.65
C GLN A 140 -4.48 -0.59 7.69
N GLN A 141 -5.00 -1.49 6.84
CA GLN A 141 -4.52 -2.87 6.74
C GLN A 141 -3.08 -2.92 6.22
N PHE A 142 -2.71 -1.97 5.36
CA PHE A 142 -1.40 -1.92 4.70
C PHE A 142 -0.48 -0.85 5.30
N PHE A 143 -1.06 0.27 5.73
CA PHE A 143 -0.35 1.46 6.23
C PHE A 143 -0.86 1.87 7.62
N PRO A 144 -0.63 1.06 8.68
CA PRO A 144 -1.23 1.29 10.00
C PRO A 144 -0.81 2.61 10.67
N ASN A 145 0.32 3.18 10.25
CA ASN A 145 0.85 4.43 10.80
C ASN A 145 0.63 5.64 9.87
N LEU A 146 -0.13 5.47 8.79
CA LEU A 146 -0.45 6.55 7.87
C LEU A 146 -1.65 7.35 8.40
N LYS A 147 -1.55 8.69 8.39
CA LYS A 147 -2.71 9.56 8.55
C LYS A 147 -3.31 9.80 7.18
N TRP A 148 -4.53 9.32 6.96
CA TRP A 148 -5.24 9.53 5.69
C TRP A 148 -5.63 11.00 5.50
N ILE A 149 -5.46 11.50 4.30
CA ILE A 149 -5.96 12.77 3.82
C ILE A 149 -6.84 12.46 2.61
N ASP A 150 -8.08 12.95 2.59
CA ASP A 150 -8.97 12.77 1.45
C ASP A 150 -8.45 13.56 0.24
N PHE A 151 -8.38 12.94 -0.92
CA PHE A 151 -7.91 13.55 -2.17
C PHE A 151 -8.56 12.86 -3.36
N THR A 152 -8.52 13.51 -4.52
CA THR A 152 -8.96 12.91 -5.79
C THR A 152 -7.77 12.33 -6.51
N VAL A 153 -7.86 11.05 -6.90
CA VAL A 153 -6.80 10.38 -7.67
C VAL A 153 -6.71 11.01 -9.05
N PRO A 154 -5.53 11.43 -9.50
CA PRO A 154 -5.37 12.01 -10.84
C PRO A 154 -5.72 11.02 -11.93
N GLY A 155 -6.59 11.43 -12.85
CA GLY A 155 -7.00 10.64 -14.02
C GLY A 155 -8.30 9.87 -13.85
N GLU A 156 -8.97 9.98 -12.69
CA GLU A 156 -10.36 9.53 -12.48
C GLU A 156 -11.38 10.62 -12.80
#